data_5591cdca5374fcb0e012c9a1a2b75bb1
#
_entry.id   5591cdca5374fcb0e012c9a1a2b75bb1
#
_cell.length_a   1.000
_cell.length_b   1.000
_cell.length_c   1.000
_cell.angle_alpha   90.00
_cell.angle_beta   90.00
_cell.angle_gamma   90.00
#
_symmetry.space_group_name_H-M   'P 1'
#
loop_
_entity.id
_entity.type
_entity.pdbx_description
1 polymer ?
#
loop_
_entity_poly.entity_id
_entity_poly.type
_entity_poly.pdbx_seq_one_letter_code
_entity_poly.pdbx_strand_id
1 'polypeptide(L)'
;MSTDNQYGEKYRRLYAALKQGDYSDAKKMLHSESLNFVQFMDDYISKHGLVRQTILQKADIPVGVGYKYLSGSKRTKNRNVILRLCIAMEMPLTDVQKVLSLYGMSALGENDRDSVIIAGIENRSTVDEIHEWLEALVLEPLMDIYDR
;
A
#
# COMPACT_ATOMS: atom_id res chain seq x y z
N MET A 1 -20.65 19.25 -10.60
CA MET A 1 -19.58 18.83 -11.51
C MET A 1 -19.03 17.51 -11.09
N SER A 2 -19.09 16.61 -11.99
CA SER A 2 -18.74 15.25 -11.70
C SER A 2 -17.22 15.04 -11.63
N THR A 3 -16.80 14.07 -10.86
CA THR A 3 -15.46 13.55 -10.83
C THR A 3 -14.96 13.11 -12.23
N ASP A 4 -15.88 12.84 -13.14
CA ASP A 4 -15.57 12.40 -14.51
C ASP A 4 -14.77 13.46 -15.28
N ASN A 5 -15.02 14.75 -15.03
CA ASN A 5 -14.29 15.83 -15.70
C ASN A 5 -12.83 15.91 -15.24
N GLN A 6 -12.56 15.65 -13.96
CA GLN A 6 -11.18 15.63 -13.45
C GLN A 6 -10.39 14.48 -14.05
N TYR A 7 -10.97 13.30 -14.12
CA TYR A 7 -10.32 12.13 -14.72
C TYR A 7 -10.08 12.33 -16.21
N GLY A 8 -11.07 12.83 -16.92
CA GLY A 8 -10.94 13.09 -18.34
C GLY A 8 -9.84 14.09 -18.66
N GLU A 9 -9.72 15.13 -17.85
CA GLU A 9 -8.68 16.16 -18.04
C GLU A 9 -7.30 15.62 -17.76
N LYS A 10 -7.12 14.83 -16.70
CA LYS A 10 -5.84 14.20 -16.36
C LYS A 10 -5.34 13.32 -17.51
N TYR A 11 -6.20 12.48 -18.03
CA TYR A 11 -5.81 11.56 -19.12
C TYR A 11 -5.56 12.29 -20.43
N ARG A 12 -6.28 13.36 -20.69
CA ARG A 12 -6.03 14.20 -21.88
C ARG A 12 -4.67 14.87 -21.80
N ARG A 13 -4.29 15.38 -20.65
CA ARG A 13 -2.97 15.99 -20.44
C ARG A 13 -1.86 14.96 -20.59
N LEU A 14 -2.03 13.78 -20.01
CA LEU A 14 -1.07 12.70 -20.15
C LEU A 14 -0.92 12.30 -21.61
N TYR A 15 -2.03 12.11 -22.32
CA TYR A 15 -2.03 11.75 -23.74
C TYR A 15 -1.29 12.81 -24.57
N ALA A 16 -1.57 14.08 -24.33
CA ALA A 16 -0.92 15.18 -25.04
C ALA A 16 0.59 15.16 -24.83
N ALA A 17 1.03 14.95 -23.59
CA ALA A 17 2.47 14.85 -23.28
C ALA A 17 3.12 13.67 -24.02
N LEU A 18 2.46 12.52 -24.03
CA LEU A 18 2.94 11.32 -24.72
C LEU A 18 3.03 11.54 -26.24
N LYS A 19 2.02 12.18 -26.84
CA LYS A 19 2.00 12.45 -28.28
C LYS A 19 3.08 13.43 -28.71
N GLN A 20 3.38 14.39 -27.87
CA GLN A 20 4.44 15.39 -28.14
C GLN A 20 5.84 14.90 -27.82
N GLY A 21 5.96 13.70 -27.22
CA GLY A 21 7.24 13.18 -26.79
C GLY A 21 7.80 13.87 -25.54
N ASP A 22 6.93 14.59 -24.82
CA ASP A 22 7.34 15.24 -23.56
C ASP A 22 7.25 14.23 -22.42
N TYR A 23 8.21 13.32 -22.40
CA TYR A 23 8.24 12.24 -21.42
C TYR A 23 8.59 12.73 -20.01
N SER A 24 9.25 13.88 -19.91
CA SER A 24 9.51 14.50 -18.61
C SER A 24 8.22 14.90 -17.92
N ASP A 25 7.32 15.55 -18.65
CA ASP A 25 6.01 15.95 -18.11
C ASP A 25 5.12 14.73 -17.83
N ALA A 26 5.10 13.76 -18.76
CA ALA A 26 4.37 12.51 -18.57
C ALA A 26 4.84 11.78 -17.30
N LYS A 27 6.14 11.73 -17.07
CA LYS A 27 6.74 11.08 -15.91
C LYS A 27 6.31 11.76 -14.60
N LYS A 28 6.22 13.09 -14.59
CA LYS A 28 5.75 13.84 -13.43
C LYS A 28 4.28 13.49 -13.10
N MET A 29 3.44 13.34 -14.11
CA MET A 29 2.04 12.94 -13.89
C MET A 29 1.92 11.54 -13.31
N LEU A 30 2.75 10.60 -13.78
CA LEU A 30 2.74 9.23 -13.31
C LEU A 30 3.28 9.09 -11.89
N HIS A 31 4.25 9.92 -11.51
CA HIS A 31 4.83 9.90 -10.17
C HIS A 31 3.94 10.52 -9.09
N SER A 32 2.87 11.22 -9.48
CA SER A 32 1.96 11.86 -8.51
C SER A 32 1.32 10.85 -7.56
N GLU A 33 1.02 9.63 -8.02
CA GLU A 33 0.44 8.57 -7.19
C GLU A 33 1.44 8.08 -6.13
N SER A 34 2.72 7.95 -6.51
CA SER A 34 3.78 7.57 -5.57
C SER A 34 3.93 8.60 -4.46
N LEU A 35 3.89 9.89 -4.80
CA LEU A 35 3.94 10.97 -3.82
C LEU A 35 2.70 10.94 -2.92
N ASN A 36 1.53 10.64 -3.44
CA ASN A 36 0.30 10.54 -2.67
C ASN A 36 0.37 9.40 -1.64
N PHE A 37 0.97 8.27 -1.99
CA PHE A 37 1.21 7.18 -1.04
C PHE A 37 2.12 7.62 0.11
N VAL A 38 3.26 8.24 -0.20
CA VAL A 38 4.22 8.72 0.79
C VAL A 38 3.56 9.73 1.72
N GLN A 39 2.82 10.68 1.16
CA GLN A 39 2.12 11.71 1.92
C GLN A 39 1.08 11.08 2.86
N PHE A 40 0.31 10.12 2.36
CA PHE A 40 -0.70 9.43 3.17
C PHE A 40 -0.05 8.72 4.36
N MET A 41 1.04 7.99 4.10
CA MET A 41 1.73 7.23 5.14
C MET A 41 2.35 8.18 6.17
N ASP A 42 3.01 9.25 5.73
CA ASP A 42 3.61 10.23 6.63
C ASP A 42 2.56 10.91 7.51
N ASP A 43 1.44 11.30 6.92
CA ASP A 43 0.33 11.92 7.65
C ASP A 43 -0.27 10.96 8.68
N TYR A 44 -0.46 9.70 8.30
CA TYR A 44 -1.00 8.68 9.20
C TYR A 44 -0.05 8.43 10.37
N ILE A 45 1.24 8.26 10.09
CA ILE A 45 2.27 8.03 11.11
C ILE A 45 2.31 9.21 12.08
N SER A 46 2.33 10.43 11.57
CA SER A 46 2.36 11.65 12.38
C SER A 46 1.10 11.80 13.23
N LYS A 47 -0.06 11.62 12.61
CA LYS A 47 -1.36 11.78 13.28
C LYS A 47 -1.55 10.81 14.43
N HIS A 48 -1.08 9.59 14.27
CA HIS A 48 -1.27 8.53 15.26
C HIS A 48 -0.06 8.34 16.18
N GLY A 49 0.95 9.18 16.07
CA GLY A 49 2.14 9.12 16.93
C GLY A 49 2.92 7.84 16.79
N LEU A 50 2.97 7.27 15.59
CA LEU A 50 3.64 6.01 15.32
C LEU A 50 5.14 6.21 15.10
N VAL A 51 5.92 5.16 15.34
CA VAL A 51 7.37 5.15 15.14
C VAL A 51 7.68 4.19 13.99
N ARG A 52 8.37 4.68 12.96
CA ARG A 52 8.66 3.91 11.75
C ARG A 52 9.40 2.61 12.06
N GLN A 53 10.39 2.65 12.90
CA GLN A 53 11.14 1.44 13.28
C GLN A 53 10.23 0.38 13.90
N THR A 54 9.31 0.79 14.78
CA THR A 54 8.36 -0.11 15.42
C THR A 54 7.40 -0.72 14.40
N ILE A 55 6.92 0.10 13.45
CA ILE A 55 6.06 -0.37 12.36
C ILE A 55 6.76 -1.48 11.58
N LEU A 56 8.02 -1.26 11.20
CA LEU A 56 8.78 -2.21 10.38
C LEU A 56 9.05 -3.51 11.15
N GLN A 57 9.32 -3.42 12.45
CA GLN A 57 9.49 -4.59 13.29
C GLN A 57 8.20 -5.42 13.35
N LYS A 58 7.06 -4.77 13.58
CA LYS A 58 5.75 -5.44 13.61
C LYS A 58 5.35 -6.01 12.27
N ALA A 59 5.77 -5.37 11.19
CA ALA A 59 5.49 -5.82 9.83
C ALA A 59 6.42 -6.94 9.36
N ASP A 60 7.45 -7.25 10.14
CA ASP A 60 8.52 -8.21 9.78
C ASP A 60 9.21 -7.81 8.47
N ILE A 61 9.51 -6.52 8.36
CA ILE A 61 10.23 -5.96 7.21
C ILE A 61 11.56 -5.42 7.70
N PRO A 62 12.68 -5.80 7.05
CA PRO A 62 13.99 -5.26 7.43
C PRO A 62 13.99 -3.73 7.41
N VAL A 63 14.54 -3.11 8.44
CA VAL A 63 14.46 -1.66 8.64
C VAL A 63 15.05 -0.89 7.46
N GLY A 64 16.19 -1.32 6.93
CA GLY A 64 16.84 -0.64 5.80
C GLY A 64 15.97 -0.53 4.57
N VAL A 65 15.39 -1.65 4.11
CA VAL A 65 14.53 -1.64 2.93
C VAL A 65 13.16 -1.04 3.28
N GLY A 66 12.69 -1.23 4.51
CA GLY A 66 11.41 -0.68 4.96
C GLY A 66 11.36 0.84 4.89
N TYR A 67 12.41 1.51 5.32
CA TYR A 67 12.49 2.97 5.18
C TYR A 67 12.42 3.42 3.73
N LYS A 68 13.01 2.65 2.81
CA LYS A 68 12.95 2.96 1.38
C LYS A 68 11.52 2.85 0.84
N TYR A 69 10.76 1.84 1.29
CA TYR A 69 9.35 1.72 0.90
C TYR A 69 8.54 2.91 1.43
N LEU A 70 8.71 3.26 2.71
CA LEU A 70 7.95 4.35 3.32
C LEU A 70 8.31 5.72 2.73
N SER A 71 9.56 5.93 2.33
CA SER A 71 10.00 7.19 1.72
C SER A 71 9.71 7.28 0.22
N GLY A 72 9.30 6.17 -0.40
CA GLY A 72 9.05 6.13 -1.83
C GLY A 72 10.31 5.99 -2.70
N SER A 73 11.50 5.85 -2.08
CA SER A 73 12.74 5.67 -2.85
C SER A 73 12.84 4.28 -3.48
N LYS A 74 12.06 3.33 -2.99
CA LYS A 74 11.95 1.99 -3.57
C LYS A 74 10.48 1.59 -3.60
N ARG A 75 10.05 0.98 -4.70
CA ARG A 75 8.69 0.43 -4.83
C ARG A 75 8.74 -1.08 -4.82
N THR A 76 7.69 -1.69 -4.32
CA THR A 76 7.50 -3.14 -4.36
C THR A 76 6.29 -3.46 -5.23
N LYS A 77 6.31 -4.64 -5.86
CA LYS A 77 5.15 -5.20 -6.55
C LYS A 77 4.43 -6.22 -5.65
N ASN A 78 4.95 -6.45 -4.47
CA ASN A 78 4.41 -7.44 -3.55
C ASN A 78 3.36 -6.80 -2.65
N ARG A 79 2.10 -7.15 -2.90
CA ARG A 79 0.95 -6.65 -2.13
C ARG A 79 1.08 -6.99 -0.65
N ASN A 80 1.70 -8.13 -0.33
CA ASN A 80 1.88 -8.57 1.05
C ASN A 80 2.74 -7.58 1.86
N VAL A 81 3.74 -6.97 1.24
CA VAL A 81 4.59 -5.97 1.91
C VAL A 81 3.75 -4.77 2.34
N ILE A 82 2.90 -4.26 1.43
CA ILE A 82 2.04 -3.11 1.72
C ILE A 82 0.99 -3.48 2.77
N LEU A 83 0.40 -4.67 2.66
CA LEU A 83 -0.56 -5.15 3.66
C LEU A 83 0.07 -5.25 5.05
N ARG A 84 1.29 -5.80 5.14
CA ARG A 84 1.98 -5.90 6.43
C ARG A 84 2.25 -4.54 7.05
N LEU A 85 2.62 -3.55 6.24
CA LEU A 85 2.78 -2.17 6.72
C LEU A 85 1.48 -1.63 7.32
N CYS A 86 0.38 -1.78 6.59
CA CYS A 86 -0.93 -1.30 7.03
C CYS A 86 -1.40 -2.00 8.30
N ILE A 87 -1.23 -3.32 8.37
CA ILE A 87 -1.61 -4.13 9.54
C ILE A 87 -0.77 -3.71 10.76
N ALA A 88 0.54 -3.54 10.56
CA ALA A 88 1.44 -3.11 11.63
C ALA A 88 1.08 -1.72 12.17
N MET A 89 0.50 -0.87 11.32
CA MET A 89 0.05 0.48 11.69
C MET A 89 -1.38 0.47 12.28
N GLU A 90 -1.99 -0.70 12.37
CA GLU A 90 -3.36 -0.87 12.87
C GLU A 90 -4.38 0.00 12.12
N MET A 91 -4.21 0.11 10.81
CA MET A 91 -5.13 0.90 9.98
C MET A 91 -6.51 0.26 9.91
N PRO A 92 -7.58 1.07 9.96
CA PRO A 92 -8.92 0.57 9.63
C PRO A 92 -8.97 0.09 8.18
N LEU A 93 -9.91 -0.80 7.87
CA LEU A 93 -10.05 -1.38 6.53
C LEU A 93 -10.17 -0.31 5.44
N THR A 94 -10.93 0.77 5.70
CA THR A 94 -11.08 1.86 4.74
C THR A 94 -9.75 2.49 4.36
N ASP A 95 -8.86 2.68 5.34
CA ASP A 95 -7.53 3.24 5.09
C ASP A 95 -6.63 2.24 4.37
N VAL A 96 -6.72 0.95 4.71
CA VAL A 96 -5.97 -0.10 4.01
C VAL A 96 -6.33 -0.12 2.52
N GLN A 97 -7.63 -0.08 2.20
CA GLN A 97 -8.10 -0.05 0.82
C GLN A 97 -7.61 1.21 0.10
N LYS A 98 -7.60 2.33 0.79
CA LYS A 98 -7.07 3.58 0.24
C LYS A 98 -5.58 3.46 -0.10
N VAL A 99 -4.80 2.89 0.80
CA VAL A 99 -3.36 2.69 0.58
C VAL A 99 -3.12 1.78 -0.62
N LEU A 100 -3.85 0.66 -0.71
CA LEU A 100 -3.74 -0.25 -1.85
C LEU A 100 -4.04 0.47 -3.16
N SER A 101 -5.09 1.27 -3.18
CA SER A 101 -5.46 2.08 -4.35
C SER A 101 -4.36 3.06 -4.73
N LEU A 102 -3.83 3.80 -3.77
CA LEU A 102 -2.75 4.77 -4.00
C LEU A 102 -1.49 4.09 -4.52
N TYR A 103 -1.24 2.85 -4.09
CA TYR A 103 -0.08 2.08 -4.54
C TYR A 103 -0.31 1.34 -5.86
N GLY A 104 -1.52 1.43 -6.43
CA GLY A 104 -1.86 0.77 -7.68
C GLY A 104 -2.07 -0.73 -7.54
N MET A 105 -2.43 -1.18 -6.35
CA MET A 105 -2.65 -2.61 -6.06
C MET A 105 -4.14 -2.92 -5.95
N SER A 106 -4.49 -4.19 -6.15
CA SER A 106 -5.86 -4.66 -6.01
C SER A 106 -6.36 -4.47 -4.59
N ALA A 107 -7.59 -3.97 -4.46
CA ALA A 107 -8.27 -3.90 -3.17
C ALA A 107 -8.46 -5.32 -2.60
N LEU A 108 -8.60 -5.40 -1.28
CA LEU A 108 -9.02 -6.64 -0.62
C LEU A 108 -10.45 -6.95 -1.04
N GLY A 109 -10.66 -8.16 -1.53
CA GLY A 109 -11.95 -8.60 -2.06
C GLY A 109 -12.59 -9.71 -1.24
N GLU A 110 -13.50 -10.47 -1.87
CA GLU A 110 -14.31 -11.47 -1.17
C GLU A 110 -13.72 -12.89 -1.23
N ASN A 111 -12.55 -13.07 -1.84
CA ASN A 111 -11.92 -14.38 -1.85
C ASN A 111 -11.51 -14.82 -0.43
N ASP A 112 -11.25 -16.11 -0.28
CA ASP A 112 -10.99 -16.70 1.04
C ASP A 112 -9.80 -16.06 1.75
N ARG A 113 -8.71 -15.87 1.03
CA ARG A 113 -7.50 -15.28 1.60
C ARG A 113 -7.74 -13.85 2.07
N ASP A 114 -8.29 -13.03 1.20
CA ASP A 114 -8.57 -11.63 1.55
C ASP A 114 -9.60 -11.52 2.69
N SER A 115 -10.56 -12.45 2.76
CA SER A 115 -11.54 -12.49 3.85
C SER A 115 -10.88 -12.71 5.21
N VAL A 116 -9.87 -13.59 5.28
CA VAL A 116 -9.11 -13.80 6.51
C VAL A 116 -8.33 -12.54 6.89
N ILE A 117 -7.72 -11.91 5.90
CA ILE A 117 -6.96 -10.67 6.12
C ILE A 117 -7.88 -9.56 6.61
N ILE A 118 -9.06 -9.39 5.99
CA ILE A 118 -10.05 -8.39 6.40
C ILE A 118 -10.51 -8.63 7.84
N ALA A 119 -10.80 -9.88 8.19
CA ALA A 119 -11.21 -10.24 9.55
C ALA A 119 -10.14 -9.82 10.56
N GLY A 120 -8.87 -10.06 10.23
CA GLY A 120 -7.75 -9.64 11.06
C GLY A 120 -7.63 -8.13 11.19
N ILE A 121 -7.74 -7.43 10.09
CA ILE A 121 -7.66 -5.95 10.05
C ILE A 121 -8.77 -5.34 10.92
N GLU A 122 -9.99 -5.80 10.76
CA GLU A 122 -11.15 -5.28 11.51
C GLU A 122 -11.04 -5.53 13.01
N ASN A 123 -10.31 -6.55 13.41
CA ASN A 123 -10.10 -6.90 14.81
C ASN A 123 -8.72 -6.51 15.35
N ARG A 124 -7.98 -5.72 14.58
CA ARG A 124 -6.66 -5.21 14.95
C ARG A 124 -5.67 -6.33 15.32
N SER A 125 -5.73 -7.41 14.57
CA SER A 125 -4.82 -8.53 14.75
C SER A 125 -3.42 -8.18 14.26
N THR A 126 -2.43 -8.88 14.77
CA THR A 126 -1.05 -8.66 14.36
C THR A 126 -0.76 -9.34 13.02
N VAL A 127 0.34 -8.94 12.39
CA VAL A 127 0.85 -9.60 11.19
C VAL A 127 1.07 -11.09 11.45
N ASP A 128 1.66 -11.42 12.58
CA ASP A 128 1.96 -12.81 12.94
C ASP A 128 0.68 -13.64 13.11
N GLU A 129 -0.35 -13.10 13.74
CA GLU A 129 -1.62 -13.79 13.90
C GLU A 129 -2.28 -14.09 12.56
N ILE A 130 -2.36 -13.09 11.69
CA ILE A 130 -2.99 -13.25 10.37
C ILE A 130 -2.21 -14.25 9.53
N HIS A 131 -0.88 -14.15 9.55
CA HIS A 131 0.00 -15.09 8.85
C HIS A 131 -0.24 -16.53 9.32
N GLU A 132 -0.33 -16.73 10.63
CA GLU A 132 -0.58 -18.04 11.24
C GLU A 132 -1.92 -18.61 10.80
N TRP A 133 -2.97 -17.78 10.78
CA TRP A 133 -4.30 -18.23 10.33
C TRP A 133 -4.31 -18.63 8.86
N LEU A 134 -3.62 -17.86 8.02
CA LEU A 134 -3.51 -18.19 6.59
C LEU A 134 -2.82 -19.53 6.40
N GLU A 135 -1.74 -19.79 7.13
CA GLU A 135 -1.03 -21.07 7.08
C GLU A 135 -1.92 -22.22 7.55
N ALA A 136 -2.63 -22.04 8.67
CA ALA A 136 -3.51 -23.06 9.23
C ALA A 136 -4.64 -23.44 8.27
N LEU A 137 -5.11 -22.48 7.46
CA LEU A 137 -6.18 -22.68 6.48
C LEU A 137 -5.65 -23.11 5.10
N VAL A 138 -4.36 -23.33 4.99
CA VAL A 138 -3.69 -23.70 3.73
C VAL A 138 -3.93 -22.66 2.63
N LEU A 139 -3.92 -21.39 3.04
CA LEU A 139 -3.98 -20.24 2.14
C LEU A 139 -2.58 -19.64 2.01
N GLU A 140 -2.36 -18.91 0.92
CA GLU A 140 -1.05 -18.29 0.68
C GLU A 140 -0.66 -17.39 1.86
N PRO A 141 0.54 -17.55 2.45
CA PRO A 141 0.92 -16.83 3.64
C PRO A 141 1.11 -15.32 3.39
N LEU A 142 1.03 -14.56 4.45
CA LEU A 142 1.24 -13.11 4.42
C LEU A 142 2.73 -12.78 4.34
N MET A 143 3.57 -13.56 5.00
CA MET A 143 5.01 -13.44 4.94
C MET A 143 5.58 -14.50 4.01
N ASP A 144 6.24 -14.05 2.96
CA ASP A 144 6.91 -14.92 2.01
C ASP A 144 8.34 -15.18 2.53
N ILE A 145 8.79 -16.42 2.42
CA ILE A 145 10.16 -16.76 2.83
C ILE A 145 11.22 -16.00 2.02
N TYR A 146 10.86 -15.52 0.85
CA TYR A 146 11.77 -14.76 -0.01
C TYR A 146 11.78 -13.25 0.28
N ASP A 147 10.92 -12.79 1.15
CA ASP A 147 10.84 -11.36 1.53
C ASP A 147 11.81 -11.01 2.67
N ARG A 148 12.53 -11.98 3.20
CA ARG A 148 13.43 -11.78 4.33
C ARG A 148 14.85 -11.39 3.91
#